data_d90f9df1887d462fbc3a105bf988e142
#
_entry.id   d90f9df1887d462fbc3a105bf988e142
#
_cell.length_a   1.000
_cell.length_b   1.000
_cell.length_c   1.000
_cell.angle_alpha   90.00
_cell.angle_beta   90.00
_cell.angle_gamma   90.00
#
_symmetry.space_group_name_H-M   'P 1'
#
loop_
_entity.id
_entity.type
_entity.pdbx_description
1 polymer ?
#
loop_
_entity_poly.entity_id
_entity_poly.type
_entity_poly.pdbx_seq_one_letter_code
_entity_poly.pdbx_strand_id
1 'polypeptide(L)'
;MEQPRLYGLMAEFDNPADLLAAARAAYAEGYRKMDAYSPMPVHGLAEALGFRRNRLPLIVLLGGLVGCVAAFGMLWTIETIIYPLNVGGRPFNSWPAFIPITFETTILFAALAAVLGMLALNGLPQPYHPVFNAPRFALATHNRFFLCIEAAD
;
A
#
# COMPACT_ATOMS: atom_id res chain seq x y z
N MET A 1 5.07 35.44 17.78
CA MET A 1 4.07 34.34 17.75
C MET A 1 4.02 33.87 16.30
N GLU A 2 4.62 32.72 16.00
CA GLU A 2 4.47 32.12 14.67
C GLU A 2 3.01 31.75 14.46
N GLN A 3 2.41 32.28 13.39
CA GLN A 3 1.05 31.87 13.01
C GLN A 3 1.10 30.36 12.70
N PRO A 4 0.16 29.57 13.23
CA PRO A 4 0.12 28.14 12.91
C PRO A 4 0.03 28.01 11.38
N ARG A 5 0.99 27.25 10.79
CA ARG A 5 0.99 27.00 9.35
C ARG A 5 -0.32 26.28 8.97
N LEU A 6 -1.07 26.89 8.08
CA LEU A 6 -2.27 26.28 7.54
C LEU A 6 -1.89 24.98 6.85
N TYR A 7 -2.49 23.86 7.25
CA TYR A 7 -2.25 22.56 6.62
C TYR A 7 -2.93 22.49 5.25
N GLY A 8 -4.15 22.96 5.16
CA GLY A 8 -4.95 22.90 3.94
C GLY A 8 -6.36 23.43 4.15
N LEU A 9 -7.15 23.37 3.10
CA LEU A 9 -8.58 23.68 3.13
C LEU A 9 -9.39 22.39 3.05
N MET A 10 -10.43 22.30 3.88
CA MET A 10 -11.33 21.17 3.91
C MET A 10 -12.75 21.60 3.56
N ALA A 11 -13.35 20.92 2.59
CA ALA A 11 -14.75 21.09 2.21
C ALA A 11 -15.57 19.87 2.62
N GLU A 12 -16.77 20.08 3.16
CA GLU A 12 -17.73 19.06 3.57
C GLU A 12 -18.85 18.94 2.54
N PHE A 13 -19.26 17.71 2.22
CA PHE A 13 -20.34 17.40 1.27
C PHE A 13 -21.34 16.42 1.90
N ASP A 14 -22.59 16.52 1.46
CA ASP A 14 -23.69 15.69 1.94
C ASP A 14 -23.80 14.36 1.16
N ASN A 15 -23.30 14.33 -0.07
CA ASN A 15 -23.43 13.16 -0.94
C ASN A 15 -22.13 12.86 -1.74
N PRO A 16 -21.95 11.61 -2.17
CA PRO A 16 -20.76 11.20 -2.90
C PRO A 16 -20.61 11.81 -4.29
N ALA A 17 -21.71 12.21 -4.92
CA ALA A 17 -21.68 12.78 -6.28
C ALA A 17 -21.07 14.19 -6.26
N ASP A 18 -21.42 15.00 -5.27
CA ASP A 18 -20.86 16.34 -5.09
C ASP A 18 -19.37 16.29 -4.73
N LEU A 19 -18.97 15.35 -3.84
CA LEU A 19 -17.57 15.10 -3.55
C LEU A 19 -16.78 14.75 -4.83
N LEU A 20 -17.33 13.85 -5.66
CA LEU A 20 -16.67 13.42 -6.90
C LEU A 20 -16.56 14.57 -7.91
N ALA A 21 -17.61 15.38 -8.02
CA ALA A 21 -17.61 16.56 -8.89
C ALA A 21 -16.59 17.60 -8.43
N ALA A 22 -16.53 17.87 -7.12
CA ALA A 22 -15.57 18.80 -6.52
C ALA A 22 -14.12 18.32 -6.70
N ALA A 23 -13.86 17.02 -6.49
CA ALA A 23 -12.53 16.42 -6.70
C ALA A 23 -12.06 16.56 -8.17
N ARG A 24 -12.96 16.31 -9.14
CA ARG A 24 -12.67 16.49 -10.57
C ARG A 24 -12.41 17.96 -10.93
N ALA A 25 -13.20 18.88 -10.40
CA ALA A 25 -13.02 20.31 -10.62
C ALA A 25 -11.69 20.79 -10.05
N ALA A 26 -11.36 20.43 -8.81
CA ALA A 26 -10.08 20.78 -8.20
C ALA A 26 -8.89 20.20 -8.97
N TYR A 27 -8.99 18.95 -9.44
CA TYR A 27 -7.94 18.35 -10.28
C TYR A 27 -7.78 19.08 -11.62
N ALA A 28 -8.89 19.54 -12.22
CA ALA A 28 -8.85 20.31 -13.48
C ALA A 28 -8.21 21.70 -13.29
N GLU A 29 -8.38 22.33 -12.13
CA GLU A 29 -7.74 23.59 -11.77
C GLU A 29 -6.24 23.46 -11.47
N GLY A 30 -5.72 22.24 -11.39
CA GLY A 30 -4.29 21.98 -11.23
C GLY A 30 -3.88 21.46 -9.87
N TYR A 31 -4.77 21.38 -8.90
CA TYR A 31 -4.46 20.82 -7.58
C TYR A 31 -4.10 19.33 -7.68
N ARG A 32 -3.05 18.91 -6.96
CA ARG A 32 -2.52 17.54 -7.01
C ARG A 32 -2.36 16.92 -5.62
N LYS A 33 -2.15 17.73 -4.59
CA LYS A 33 -2.05 17.28 -3.20
C LYS A 33 -3.41 17.38 -2.53
N MET A 34 -4.25 16.42 -2.86
CA MET A 34 -5.62 16.34 -2.37
C MET A 34 -5.90 14.97 -1.79
N ASP A 35 -6.66 14.96 -0.69
CA ASP A 35 -7.21 13.75 -0.09
C ASP A 35 -8.71 13.86 0.07
N ALA A 36 -9.40 12.73 -0.08
CA ALA A 36 -10.83 12.65 0.14
C ALA A 36 -11.17 11.56 1.18
N TYR A 37 -12.10 11.90 2.05
CA TYR A 37 -12.55 11.04 3.13
C TYR A 37 -14.04 10.76 2.98
N SER A 38 -14.41 9.49 3.04
CA SER A 38 -15.80 9.05 2.86
C SER A 38 -16.12 7.84 3.74
N PRO A 39 -17.35 7.71 4.24
CA PRO A 39 -17.76 6.58 5.07
C PRO A 39 -17.95 5.29 4.26
N MET A 40 -18.02 5.39 2.94
CA MET A 40 -18.19 4.27 2.03
C MET A 40 -17.35 4.46 0.75
N PRO A 41 -17.02 3.38 0.04
CA PRO A 41 -16.29 3.48 -1.23
C PRO A 41 -17.08 4.28 -2.27
N VAL A 42 -16.42 5.29 -2.88
CA VAL A 42 -16.98 6.11 -3.96
C VAL A 42 -16.27 5.75 -5.27
N HIS A 43 -17.03 5.19 -6.21
CA HIS A 43 -16.48 4.81 -7.51
C HIS A 43 -15.95 6.02 -8.28
N GLY A 44 -14.73 5.89 -8.82
CA GLY A 44 -14.09 6.94 -9.61
C GLY A 44 -13.42 8.04 -8.79
N LEU A 45 -13.48 7.99 -7.45
CA LEU A 45 -12.86 9.02 -6.60
C LEU A 45 -11.34 8.98 -6.68
N ALA A 46 -10.73 7.80 -6.68
CA ALA A 46 -9.29 7.65 -6.81
C ALA A 46 -8.75 8.23 -8.13
N GLU A 47 -9.46 7.97 -9.24
CA GLU A 47 -9.12 8.56 -10.54
C GLU A 47 -9.33 10.08 -10.56
N ALA A 48 -10.39 10.57 -9.90
CA ALA A 48 -10.66 12.00 -9.79
C ALA A 48 -9.58 12.75 -9.02
N LEU A 49 -9.00 12.12 -8.00
CA LEU A 49 -7.85 12.64 -7.24
C LEU A 49 -6.50 12.44 -7.96
N GLY A 50 -6.48 11.74 -9.10
CA GLY A 50 -5.26 11.48 -9.86
C GLY A 50 -4.46 10.26 -9.43
N PHE A 51 -4.97 9.42 -8.54
CA PHE A 51 -4.33 8.16 -8.14
C PHE A 51 -4.48 7.10 -9.23
N ARG A 52 -3.58 7.12 -10.21
CA ARG A 52 -3.64 6.23 -11.39
C ARG A 52 -2.79 4.98 -11.28
N ARG A 53 -1.81 4.93 -10.36
CA ARG A 53 -0.84 3.82 -10.27
C ARG A 53 -0.71 3.33 -8.84
N ASN A 54 -1.14 2.12 -8.60
CA ASN A 54 -0.81 1.40 -7.38
C ASN A 54 0.53 0.66 -7.58
N ARG A 55 1.53 0.98 -6.75
CA ARG A 55 2.87 0.34 -6.78
C ARG A 55 2.92 -0.92 -5.92
N LEU A 56 1.95 -1.12 -5.04
CA LEU A 56 1.96 -2.24 -4.10
C LEU A 56 2.03 -3.61 -4.78
N PRO A 57 1.28 -3.91 -5.86
CA PRO A 57 1.37 -5.21 -6.53
C PRO A 57 2.78 -5.53 -7.04
N LEU A 58 3.51 -4.53 -7.52
CA LEU A 58 4.89 -4.71 -7.97
C LEU A 58 5.83 -5.02 -6.80
N ILE A 59 5.66 -4.36 -5.66
CA ILE A 59 6.45 -4.62 -4.44
C ILE A 59 6.21 -6.06 -3.96
N VAL A 60 4.95 -6.50 -3.95
CA VAL A 60 4.57 -7.88 -3.57
C VAL A 60 5.18 -8.91 -4.52
N LEU A 61 5.10 -8.66 -5.83
CA LEU A 61 5.71 -9.54 -6.84
C LEU A 61 7.21 -9.66 -6.64
N LEU A 62 7.91 -8.54 -6.46
CA LEU A 62 9.37 -8.56 -6.24
C LEU A 62 9.73 -9.27 -4.93
N GLY A 63 8.97 -9.04 -3.86
CA GLY A 63 9.13 -9.76 -2.61
C GLY A 63 9.00 -11.27 -2.78
N GLY A 64 7.96 -11.73 -3.47
CA GLY A 64 7.75 -13.14 -3.78
C GLY A 64 8.88 -13.75 -4.63
N LEU A 65 9.34 -13.03 -5.65
CA LEU A 65 10.46 -13.49 -6.48
C LEU A 65 11.75 -13.62 -5.67
N VAL A 66 12.06 -12.68 -4.79
CA VAL A 66 13.21 -12.76 -3.88
C VAL A 66 13.09 -13.97 -2.97
N GLY A 67 11.93 -14.20 -2.36
CA GLY A 67 11.68 -15.39 -1.52
C GLY A 67 11.85 -16.70 -2.29
N CYS A 68 11.34 -16.77 -3.51
CA CYS A 68 11.47 -17.93 -4.39
C CYS A 68 12.95 -18.26 -4.70
N VAL A 69 13.69 -17.28 -5.20
CA VAL A 69 15.10 -17.45 -5.57
C VAL A 69 15.96 -17.76 -4.35
N ALA A 70 15.73 -17.08 -3.22
CA ALA A 70 16.47 -17.30 -1.99
C ALA A 70 16.26 -18.71 -1.43
N ALA A 71 14.99 -19.15 -1.34
CA ALA A 71 14.69 -20.49 -0.80
C ALA A 71 15.20 -21.61 -1.69
N PHE A 72 14.94 -21.51 -2.99
CA PHE A 72 15.42 -22.53 -3.93
C PHE A 72 16.96 -22.58 -3.97
N GLY A 73 17.61 -21.42 -4.06
CA GLY A 73 19.06 -21.33 -4.06
C GLY A 73 19.71 -21.83 -2.77
N MET A 74 19.09 -21.52 -1.63
CA MET A 74 19.53 -22.01 -0.33
C MET A 74 19.46 -23.55 -0.26
N LEU A 75 18.33 -24.15 -0.60
CA LEU A 75 18.15 -25.60 -0.58
C LEU A 75 19.10 -26.29 -1.55
N TRP A 76 19.21 -25.78 -2.76
CA TRP A 76 20.15 -26.31 -3.74
C TRP A 76 21.60 -26.24 -3.24
N THR A 77 22.02 -25.11 -2.69
CA THR A 77 23.38 -24.93 -2.16
C THR A 77 23.67 -25.87 -0.99
N ILE A 78 22.72 -26.01 -0.07
CA ILE A 78 22.87 -26.90 1.10
C ILE A 78 23.00 -28.36 0.63
N GLU A 79 22.08 -28.83 -0.22
CA GLU A 79 22.02 -30.23 -0.61
C GLU A 79 23.13 -30.66 -1.59
N THR A 80 23.66 -29.72 -2.40
CA THR A 80 24.65 -30.06 -3.42
C THR A 80 26.07 -29.67 -3.04
N ILE A 81 26.28 -28.64 -2.23
CA ILE A 81 27.61 -28.07 -1.95
C ILE A 81 28.01 -28.18 -0.49
N ILE A 82 27.15 -27.67 0.42
CA ILE A 82 27.57 -27.52 1.84
C ILE A 82 27.48 -28.83 2.60
N TYR A 83 26.39 -29.58 2.40
CA TYR A 83 26.11 -30.80 3.15
C TYR A 83 25.45 -31.88 2.28
N PRO A 84 26.21 -32.43 1.28
CA PRO A 84 25.66 -33.42 0.35
C PRO A 84 25.50 -34.77 1.03
N LEU A 85 24.32 -35.05 1.58
CA LEU A 85 23.98 -36.36 2.16
C LEU A 85 23.21 -37.20 1.16
N ASN A 86 23.74 -38.40 0.87
CA ASN A 86 23.01 -39.39 0.10
C ASN A 86 22.10 -40.19 1.02
N VAL A 87 20.80 -39.98 0.91
CA VAL A 87 19.76 -40.69 1.66
C VAL A 87 18.99 -41.58 0.70
N GLY A 88 19.15 -42.91 0.84
CA GLY A 88 18.40 -43.89 0.05
C GLY A 88 18.63 -43.81 -1.46
N GLY A 89 19.79 -43.34 -1.92
CA GLY A 89 20.11 -43.21 -3.35
C GLY A 89 19.49 -42.00 -4.02
N ARG A 90 18.91 -41.07 -3.27
CA ARG A 90 18.30 -39.84 -3.81
C ARG A 90 19.41 -38.93 -4.43
N PRO A 91 19.21 -38.38 -5.62
CA PRO A 91 20.14 -37.42 -6.20
C PRO A 91 20.27 -36.18 -5.32
N PHE A 92 21.47 -35.59 -5.22
CA PHE A 92 21.68 -34.36 -4.44
C PHE A 92 20.83 -33.20 -4.96
N ASN A 93 20.70 -33.06 -6.28
CA ASN A 93 19.79 -32.07 -6.87
C ASN A 93 18.35 -32.62 -6.99
N SER A 94 17.69 -32.81 -5.88
CA SER A 94 16.30 -33.26 -5.82
C SER A 94 15.32 -32.11 -5.87
N TRP A 95 15.39 -31.26 -6.89
CA TRP A 95 14.59 -30.04 -7.03
C TRP A 95 13.07 -30.22 -6.79
N PRO A 96 12.40 -31.35 -7.12
CA PRO A 96 10.99 -31.53 -6.79
C PRO A 96 10.71 -31.48 -5.28
N ALA A 97 11.67 -31.95 -4.46
CA ALA A 97 11.56 -31.89 -3.00
C ALA A 97 11.73 -30.47 -2.43
N PHE A 98 12.29 -29.53 -3.22
CA PHE A 98 12.46 -28.14 -2.82
C PHE A 98 11.18 -27.33 -3.00
N ILE A 99 10.25 -27.78 -3.86
CA ILE A 99 9.05 -27.04 -4.23
C ILE A 99 8.21 -26.61 -3.02
N PRO A 100 7.86 -27.48 -2.02
CA PRO A 100 7.05 -27.08 -0.90
C PRO A 100 7.65 -25.91 -0.10
N ILE A 101 8.92 -26.01 0.27
CA ILE A 101 9.63 -24.99 1.06
C ILE A 101 9.80 -23.69 0.26
N THR A 102 10.13 -23.81 -1.03
CA THR A 102 10.23 -22.67 -1.94
C THR A 102 8.89 -21.94 -2.05
N PHE A 103 7.80 -22.69 -2.18
CA PHE A 103 6.46 -22.12 -2.25
C PHE A 103 6.07 -21.38 -0.95
N GLU A 104 6.28 -22.00 0.21
CA GLU A 104 6.02 -21.37 1.51
C GLU A 104 6.82 -20.10 1.72
N THR A 105 8.11 -20.14 1.40
CA THR A 105 8.99 -18.96 1.54
C THR A 105 8.61 -17.87 0.55
N THR A 106 8.20 -18.21 -0.66
CA THR A 106 7.69 -17.26 -1.65
C THR A 106 6.48 -16.50 -1.10
N ILE A 107 5.51 -17.22 -0.53
CA ILE A 107 4.30 -16.62 0.07
C ILE A 107 4.67 -15.76 1.26
N LEU A 108 5.54 -16.24 2.14
CA LEU A 108 5.98 -15.48 3.31
C LEU A 108 6.60 -14.13 2.92
N PHE A 109 7.53 -14.14 1.97
CA PHE A 109 8.18 -12.91 1.49
C PHE A 109 7.20 -11.99 0.77
N ALA A 110 6.29 -12.53 -0.03
CA ALA A 110 5.23 -11.76 -0.67
C ALA A 110 4.31 -11.09 0.37
N ALA A 111 3.90 -11.82 1.41
CA ALA A 111 3.06 -11.31 2.49
C ALA A 111 3.77 -10.20 3.30
N LEU A 112 5.04 -10.41 3.67
CA LEU A 112 5.84 -9.40 4.35
C LEU A 112 6.02 -8.15 3.46
N ALA A 113 6.31 -8.33 2.18
CA ALA A 113 6.41 -7.23 1.22
C ALA A 113 5.08 -6.47 1.07
N ALA A 114 3.93 -7.16 1.12
CA ALA A 114 2.62 -6.53 1.09
C ALA A 114 2.39 -5.64 2.32
N VAL A 115 2.61 -6.17 3.51
CA VAL A 115 2.39 -5.43 4.77
C VAL A 115 3.37 -4.26 4.89
N LEU A 116 4.67 -4.52 4.76
CA LEU A 116 5.69 -3.48 4.89
C LEU A 116 5.59 -2.45 3.78
N GLY A 117 5.33 -2.88 2.55
CA GLY A 117 5.12 -2.00 1.40
C GLY A 117 3.88 -1.11 1.57
N MET A 118 2.78 -1.65 2.08
CA MET A 118 1.58 -0.88 2.38
C MET A 118 1.84 0.18 3.46
N LEU A 119 2.49 -0.22 4.56
CA LEU A 119 2.83 0.73 5.64
C LEU A 119 3.76 1.83 5.14
N ALA A 120 4.80 1.47 4.38
CA ALA A 120 5.76 2.42 3.84
C ALA A 120 5.14 3.39 2.83
N LEU A 121 4.31 2.89 1.91
CA LEU A 121 3.63 3.73 0.91
C LEU A 121 2.62 4.70 1.53
N ASN A 122 2.02 4.31 2.66
CA ASN A 122 1.07 5.16 3.39
C ASN A 122 1.73 6.02 4.47
N GLY A 123 3.07 5.96 4.64
CA GLY A 123 3.78 6.72 5.67
C GLY A 123 3.42 6.34 7.12
N LEU A 124 2.94 5.11 7.31
CA LEU A 124 2.57 4.61 8.65
C LEU A 124 3.81 4.04 9.39
N PRO A 125 3.86 4.16 10.73
CA PRO A 125 2.85 4.69 11.64
C PRO A 125 2.81 6.23 11.67
N GLN A 126 1.60 6.80 11.61
CA GLN A 126 1.36 8.24 11.72
C GLN A 126 0.40 8.50 12.90
N PRO A 127 0.93 8.79 14.10
CA PRO A 127 0.11 8.93 15.31
C PRO A 127 -0.86 10.10 15.27
N TYR A 128 -0.57 11.12 14.45
CA TYR A 128 -1.37 12.33 14.35
C TYR A 128 -1.42 12.83 12.89
N HIS A 129 -2.61 13.28 12.48
CA HIS A 129 -2.80 13.96 11.20
C HIS A 129 -3.62 15.24 11.40
N PRO A 130 -3.26 16.39 10.78
CA PRO A 130 -3.91 17.68 11.01
C PRO A 130 -5.39 17.72 10.68
N VAL A 131 -5.90 16.86 9.80
CA VAL A 131 -7.34 16.77 9.45
C VAL A 131 -8.23 16.50 10.68
N PHE A 132 -7.70 15.84 11.72
CA PHE A 132 -8.44 15.58 12.97
C PHE A 132 -8.72 16.85 13.79
N ASN A 133 -8.08 17.98 13.48
CA ASN A 133 -8.38 19.26 14.11
C ASN A 133 -9.67 19.90 13.56
N ALA A 134 -10.18 19.46 12.41
CA ALA A 134 -11.43 19.98 11.87
C ALA A 134 -12.62 19.51 12.72
N PRO A 135 -13.44 20.44 13.28
CA PRO A 135 -14.45 20.11 14.32
C PRO A 135 -15.48 19.06 13.89
N ARG A 136 -15.77 18.96 12.60
CA ARG A 136 -16.78 18.04 12.06
C ARG A 136 -16.19 16.82 11.34
N PHE A 137 -14.88 16.69 11.30
CA PHE A 137 -14.22 15.61 10.57
C PHE A 137 -14.58 14.21 11.10
N ALA A 138 -14.97 14.09 12.36
CA ALA A 138 -15.48 12.82 12.92
C ALA A 138 -16.69 12.26 12.14
N LEU A 139 -17.45 13.11 11.44
CA LEU A 139 -18.57 12.68 10.60
C LEU A 139 -18.14 11.97 9.30
N ALA A 140 -16.86 12.00 8.94
CA ALA A 140 -16.31 11.26 7.82
C ALA A 140 -16.49 9.74 7.95
N THR A 141 -16.68 9.23 9.18
CA THR A 141 -16.95 7.81 9.44
C THR A 141 -18.44 7.48 9.52
N HIS A 142 -19.33 8.47 9.43
CA HIS A 142 -20.77 8.29 9.59
C HIS A 142 -21.54 8.57 8.31
N ASN A 143 -21.65 9.85 7.94
CA ASN A 143 -22.57 10.27 6.88
C ASN A 143 -22.11 11.51 6.10
N ARG A 144 -20.86 11.94 6.27
CA ARG A 144 -20.32 13.12 5.57
C ARG A 144 -19.13 12.75 4.73
N PHE A 145 -18.94 13.54 3.68
CA PHE A 145 -17.86 13.39 2.73
C PHE A 145 -16.96 14.61 2.77
N PHE A 146 -15.66 14.43 2.75
CA PHE A 146 -14.72 15.55 2.87
C PHE A 146 -13.70 15.50 1.74
N LEU A 147 -13.38 16.67 1.20
CA LEU A 147 -12.23 16.90 0.32
C LEU A 147 -11.26 17.82 1.02
N CYS A 148 -10.02 17.41 1.16
CA CYS A 148 -8.94 18.22 1.71
C CYS A 148 -7.96 18.56 0.59
N ILE A 149 -7.61 19.84 0.44
CA ILE A 149 -6.56 20.34 -0.44
C ILE A 149 -5.46 20.88 0.44
N GLU A 150 -4.24 20.38 0.31
CA GLU A 150 -3.10 20.82 1.11
C GLU A 150 -2.67 22.24 0.70
N ALA A 151 -2.26 23.05 1.67
CA ALA A 151 -1.76 24.40 1.40
C ALA A 151 -0.38 24.43 0.69
N ALA A 152 0.25 23.28 0.57
CA ALA A 152 1.54 23.12 -0.12
C ALA A 152 1.37 22.71 -1.60
N ASP A 153 0.14 22.73 -2.13
CA ASP A 153 -0.15 22.39 -3.54
C ASP A 153 0.00 23.63 -4.46
#